data_7ff6d45ced730a87601c150252dcbdb4
#
_entry.id   7ff6d45ced730a87601c150252dcbdb4
#
_cell.length_a   1.000
_cell.length_b   1.000
_cell.length_c   1.000
_cell.angle_alpha   90.00
_cell.angle_beta   90.00
_cell.angle_gamma   90.00
#
_symmetry.space_group_name_H-M   'P 1'
#
loop_
_entity.id
_entity.type
_entity.pdbx_description
1 polymer ?
#
loop_
_entity_poly.entity_id
_entity_poly.type
_entity_poly.pdbx_seq_one_letter_code
_entity_poly.pdbx_strand_id
1 'polypeptide(L)'
;MDFIEDFNLLEIYSDYVKEPFFLNLEEIIDLFDTSSIEKTKERIKILFTENAEFLTERMFSKNEIFYRGRVGFNNEKGAIDDCDINVTFPYYGSQISAPPTSMSRAGRFNRSSYSYLYVATSKETCISELKLDVGQFCSIAEFKPVNKGRFLDLSANNGFIHILNRIILVPITEANKHLYYVTQVFSDVIKELGYRGIVYPSSKRINDENFNIVSFYPKDFEYIEFSENMYSVQKISYTIKKEEESFRKYKDYETLLNSYSQEENDAKEAHFDYLDRKIEYEKEELNKAEK
;
A
#
# COMPACT_ATOMS: atom_id res chain seq x y z
N MET A 1 11.07 13.68 -12.61
CA MET A 1 10.66 12.40 -11.95
C MET A 1 9.33 12.10 -12.56
N ASP A 2 9.23 11.03 -13.33
CA ASP A 2 8.01 10.74 -14.09
C ASP A 2 7.05 9.88 -13.24
N PHE A 3 6.15 10.53 -12.52
CA PHE A 3 5.13 9.82 -11.71
C PHE A 3 4.18 8.99 -12.56
N ILE A 4 4.01 9.32 -13.85
CA ILE A 4 3.10 8.61 -14.75
C ILE A 4 3.58 7.18 -14.99
N GLU A 5 4.88 7.00 -15.26
CA GLU A 5 5.49 5.67 -15.45
C GLU A 5 5.42 4.83 -14.16
N ASP A 6 5.71 5.44 -13.01
CA ASP A 6 5.71 4.78 -11.70
C ASP A 6 4.33 4.24 -11.28
N PHE A 7 3.24 4.86 -11.74
CA PHE A 7 1.87 4.41 -11.43
C PHE A 7 1.35 3.35 -12.40
N ASN A 8 2.12 2.99 -13.44
CA ASN A 8 1.67 2.10 -14.52
C ASN A 8 0.27 2.47 -15.05
N LEU A 9 0.07 3.77 -15.28
CA LEU A 9 -1.20 4.32 -15.75
C LEU A 9 -1.60 3.72 -17.11
N LEU A 10 -0.64 3.25 -17.91
CA LEU A 10 -0.90 2.60 -19.19
C LEU A 10 -1.75 1.31 -19.06
N GLU A 11 -1.63 0.55 -17.98
CA GLU A 11 -2.53 -0.58 -17.71
C GLU A 11 -3.95 -0.12 -17.33
N ILE A 12 -4.03 0.98 -16.58
CA ILE A 12 -5.32 1.58 -16.21
C ILE A 12 -5.98 2.20 -17.45
N TYR A 13 -5.17 2.77 -18.35
CA TYR A 13 -5.58 3.46 -19.56
C TYR A 13 -6.49 2.60 -20.46
N SER A 14 -6.17 1.33 -20.65
CA SER A 14 -6.90 0.46 -21.57
C SER A 14 -8.36 0.21 -21.16
N ASP A 15 -8.66 0.24 -19.89
CA ASP A 15 -9.96 -0.15 -19.34
C ASP A 15 -10.89 1.05 -19.06
N TYR A 16 -10.33 2.25 -18.80
CA TYR A 16 -11.09 3.41 -18.31
C TYR A 16 -10.85 4.71 -19.09
N VAL A 17 -10.12 4.69 -20.20
CA VAL A 17 -9.78 5.90 -21.03
C VAL A 17 -11.01 6.75 -21.41
N LYS A 18 -12.19 6.16 -21.46
CA LYS A 18 -13.42 6.85 -21.85
C LYS A 18 -14.13 7.54 -20.67
N GLU A 19 -13.67 7.31 -19.45
CA GLU A 19 -14.31 7.86 -18.27
C GLU A 19 -13.77 9.29 -17.99
N PRO A 20 -14.64 10.30 -17.88
CA PRO A 20 -14.21 11.70 -17.71
C PRO A 20 -13.30 11.94 -16.51
N PHE A 21 -13.49 11.18 -15.43
CA PHE A 21 -12.68 11.32 -14.22
C PHE A 21 -11.25 10.81 -14.39
N PHE A 22 -10.98 9.97 -15.38
CA PHE A 22 -9.62 9.47 -15.64
C PHE A 22 -8.69 10.59 -16.13
N LEU A 23 -9.16 11.41 -17.08
CA LEU A 23 -8.40 12.57 -17.57
C LEU A 23 -8.07 13.55 -16.45
N ASN A 24 -9.03 13.79 -15.54
CA ASN A 24 -8.79 14.63 -14.36
C ASN A 24 -7.73 14.07 -13.43
N LEU A 25 -7.58 12.75 -13.38
CA LEU A 25 -6.60 12.09 -12.51
C LEU A 25 -5.18 12.14 -13.09
N GLU A 26 -5.04 11.97 -14.40
CA GLU A 26 -3.76 12.20 -15.11
C GLU A 26 -3.26 13.63 -14.86
N GLU A 27 -4.12 14.62 -15.07
CA GLU A 27 -3.82 16.02 -14.79
C GLU A 27 -3.36 16.25 -13.34
N ILE A 28 -3.98 15.55 -12.37
CA ILE A 28 -3.57 15.65 -10.96
C ILE A 28 -2.18 15.06 -10.73
N ILE A 29 -1.86 13.95 -11.39
CA ILE A 29 -0.54 13.32 -11.24
C ILE A 29 0.54 14.22 -11.84
N ASP A 30 0.30 14.81 -13.00
CA ASP A 30 1.21 15.79 -13.62
C ASP A 30 1.46 17.01 -12.72
N LEU A 31 0.47 17.43 -11.94
CA LEU A 31 0.62 18.52 -10.99
C LEU A 31 1.61 18.22 -9.85
N PHE A 32 1.86 16.98 -9.51
CA PHE A 32 2.88 16.64 -8.50
C PHE A 32 4.28 16.98 -8.97
N ASP A 33 4.54 16.93 -10.28
CA ASP A 33 5.83 17.27 -10.87
C ASP A 33 5.96 18.78 -11.21
N THR A 34 4.85 19.43 -11.55
CA THR A 34 4.87 20.77 -12.19
C THR A 34 4.32 21.89 -11.33
N SER A 35 3.66 21.59 -10.22
CA SER A 35 2.89 22.60 -9.45
C SER A 35 3.19 22.61 -7.95
N SER A 36 2.69 23.64 -7.26
CA SER A 36 2.71 23.68 -5.80
C SER A 36 1.74 22.68 -5.19
N ILE A 37 2.07 22.18 -3.99
CA ILE A 37 1.24 21.26 -3.24
C ILE A 37 -0.18 21.78 -3.00
N GLU A 38 -0.35 23.10 -2.82
CA GLU A 38 -1.65 23.72 -2.60
C GLU A 38 -2.54 23.61 -3.83
N LYS A 39 -1.99 23.84 -5.04
CA LYS A 39 -2.72 23.65 -6.29
C LYS A 39 -3.11 22.20 -6.51
N THR A 40 -2.19 21.28 -6.24
CA THR A 40 -2.46 19.83 -6.33
C THR A 40 -3.57 19.42 -5.37
N LYS A 41 -3.54 19.87 -4.12
CA LYS A 41 -4.61 19.63 -3.14
C LYS A 41 -5.96 20.16 -3.59
N GLU A 42 -5.98 21.37 -4.12
CA GLU A 42 -7.22 21.99 -4.62
C GLU A 42 -7.82 21.18 -5.76
N ARG A 43 -6.99 20.75 -6.71
CA ARG A 43 -7.46 19.91 -7.83
C ARG A 43 -7.98 18.55 -7.36
N ILE A 44 -7.31 17.93 -6.39
CA ILE A 44 -7.81 16.70 -5.76
C ILE A 44 -9.16 16.94 -5.07
N LYS A 45 -9.35 18.06 -4.35
CA LYS A 45 -10.65 18.40 -3.74
C LYS A 45 -11.76 18.53 -4.77
N ILE A 46 -11.49 19.19 -5.90
CA ILE A 46 -12.43 19.30 -7.01
C ILE A 46 -12.80 17.92 -7.51
N LEU A 47 -11.81 17.05 -7.79
CA LEU A 47 -12.04 15.67 -8.23
C LEU A 47 -12.98 14.91 -7.28
N PHE A 48 -12.73 14.97 -5.97
CA PHE A 48 -13.57 14.30 -4.98
C PHE A 48 -14.98 14.90 -4.91
N THR A 49 -15.12 16.21 -5.10
CA THR A 49 -16.41 16.90 -5.05
C THR A 49 -17.26 16.57 -6.29
N GLU A 50 -16.66 16.60 -7.47
CA GLU A 50 -17.32 16.28 -8.74
C GLU A 50 -17.73 14.81 -8.85
N ASN A 51 -17.04 13.92 -8.13
CA ASN A 51 -17.32 12.48 -8.12
C ASN A 51 -17.87 12.00 -6.75
N ALA A 52 -18.49 12.89 -5.97
CA ALA A 52 -18.98 12.58 -4.63
C ALA A 52 -19.97 11.41 -4.59
N GLU A 53 -20.77 11.22 -5.65
CA GLU A 53 -21.74 10.13 -5.79
C GLU A 53 -21.09 8.73 -5.91
N PHE A 54 -19.84 8.66 -6.34
CA PHE A 54 -19.08 7.42 -6.45
C PHE A 54 -18.27 7.10 -5.18
N LEU A 55 -18.20 8.03 -4.22
CA LEU A 55 -17.48 7.81 -2.98
C LEU A 55 -18.28 6.89 -2.05
N THR A 56 -17.64 5.85 -1.60
CA THR A 56 -18.23 4.93 -0.62
C THR A 56 -17.71 5.26 0.76
N GLU A 57 -18.62 5.30 1.73
CA GLU A 57 -18.32 5.61 3.11
C GLU A 57 -18.58 4.41 4.02
N ARG A 58 -17.72 4.23 5.00
CA ARG A 58 -17.90 3.23 6.04
C ARG A 58 -17.91 3.87 7.42
N MET A 59 -18.82 3.43 8.25
CA MET A 59 -18.89 3.76 9.67
C MET A 59 -18.78 2.48 10.50
N PHE A 60 -18.06 2.54 11.59
CA PHE A 60 -17.84 1.39 12.44
C PHE A 60 -18.75 1.43 13.69
N SER A 61 -19.22 0.26 14.08
CA SER A 61 -19.97 0.06 15.31
C SER A 61 -19.00 -0.14 16.48
N LYS A 62 -19.43 0.24 17.70
CA LYS A 62 -18.62 0.06 18.91
C LYS A 62 -18.36 -1.41 19.28
N ASN A 63 -19.09 -2.34 18.66
CA ASN A 63 -18.95 -3.78 18.90
C ASN A 63 -17.97 -4.46 17.93
N GLU A 64 -17.50 -3.75 16.91
CA GLU A 64 -16.52 -4.28 15.99
C GLU A 64 -15.14 -4.30 16.63
N ILE A 65 -14.38 -5.36 16.34
CA ILE A 65 -13.02 -5.55 16.85
C ILE A 65 -12.03 -5.48 15.68
N PHE A 66 -10.97 -4.73 15.90
CA PHE A 66 -9.88 -4.56 14.98
C PHE A 66 -8.55 -4.92 15.63
N TYR A 67 -7.56 -5.23 14.84
CA TYR A 67 -6.27 -5.74 15.30
C TYR A 67 -5.14 -4.80 14.90
N ARG A 68 -4.28 -4.51 15.88
CA ARG A 68 -3.05 -3.78 15.63
C ARG A 68 -1.85 -4.61 16.03
N GLY A 69 -0.84 -4.63 15.15
CA GLY A 69 0.40 -5.34 15.36
C GLY A 69 1.61 -4.42 15.48
N ARG A 70 2.61 -4.90 16.20
CA ARG A 70 3.93 -4.31 16.28
C ARG A 70 4.99 -5.42 16.32
N VAL A 71 6.05 -5.26 15.54
CA VAL A 71 7.19 -6.19 15.55
C VAL A 71 7.88 -6.16 16.90
N GLY A 72 8.15 -7.34 17.48
CA GLY A 72 8.83 -7.52 18.75
C GLY A 72 7.90 -7.71 19.93
N PHE A 73 8.50 -7.68 21.11
CA PHE A 73 7.90 -7.94 22.42
C PHE A 73 8.74 -7.30 23.52
N ASN A 74 8.22 -7.25 24.74
CA ASN A 74 8.97 -6.88 25.93
C ASN A 74 9.80 -8.06 26.44
N ASN A 75 11.01 -7.77 26.90
CA ASN A 75 11.90 -8.74 27.52
C ASN A 75 12.50 -8.11 28.77
N GLU A 76 12.11 -8.62 29.94
CA GLU A 76 12.58 -8.13 31.21
C GLU A 76 13.44 -9.22 31.91
N LYS A 77 14.56 -8.78 32.44
CA LYS A 77 15.43 -9.62 33.24
C LYS A 77 15.19 -9.36 34.70
N GLY A 78 15.08 -10.40 35.48
CA GLY A 78 14.94 -10.36 36.94
C GLY A 78 15.70 -11.49 37.58
N ALA A 79 15.71 -11.54 38.91
CA ALA A 79 16.22 -12.66 39.68
C ALA A 79 15.17 -13.12 40.69
N ILE A 80 14.97 -14.42 40.80
CA ILE A 80 14.18 -15.05 41.86
C ILE A 80 15.08 -16.11 42.51
N ASP A 81 15.25 -16.02 43.83
CA ASP A 81 16.06 -16.94 44.63
C ASP A 81 17.47 -17.16 44.04
N ASP A 82 18.19 -16.04 43.71
CA ASP A 82 19.51 -16.02 43.07
C ASP A 82 19.61 -16.67 41.69
N CYS A 83 18.44 -16.99 41.05
CA CYS A 83 18.40 -17.47 39.69
C CYS A 83 17.97 -16.33 38.73
N ASP A 84 18.79 -16.09 37.71
CA ASP A 84 18.45 -15.16 36.63
C ASP A 84 17.22 -15.68 35.86
N ILE A 85 16.19 -14.86 35.84
CA ILE A 85 15.01 -15.12 35.02
C ILE A 85 14.90 -14.13 33.88
N ASN A 86 14.34 -14.58 32.77
CA ASN A 86 14.05 -13.76 31.59
C ASN A 86 12.59 -13.93 31.25
N VAL A 87 11.80 -12.86 31.43
CA VAL A 87 10.36 -12.88 31.20
C VAL A 87 10.04 -12.13 29.89
N THR A 88 9.41 -12.84 28.97
CA THR A 88 8.96 -12.26 27.70
C THR A 88 7.44 -12.10 27.69
N PHE A 89 6.96 -10.95 27.26
CA PHE A 89 5.53 -10.66 27.18
C PHE A 89 5.23 -9.65 26.06
N PRO A 90 3.99 -9.61 25.51
CA PRO A 90 3.66 -8.73 24.39
C PRO A 90 3.80 -7.25 24.74
N TYR A 91 3.93 -6.41 23.73
CA TYR A 91 3.72 -4.97 23.90
C TYR A 91 2.27 -4.70 24.30
N TYR A 92 2.05 -3.80 25.26
CA TYR A 92 0.73 -3.45 25.78
C TYR A 92 0.55 -1.94 25.94
N GLY A 93 -0.69 -1.49 26.14
CA GLY A 93 -1.02 -0.09 26.41
C GLY A 93 -0.44 0.87 25.35
N SER A 94 0.34 1.85 25.77
CA SER A 94 0.95 2.84 24.88
C SER A 94 1.99 2.26 23.93
N GLN A 95 2.60 1.11 24.26
CA GLN A 95 3.59 0.46 23.41
C GLN A 95 2.96 -0.12 22.13
N ILE A 96 1.70 -0.58 22.18
CA ILE A 96 1.00 -1.14 21.02
C ILE A 96 0.06 -0.12 20.38
N SER A 97 -0.23 1.00 21.02
CA SER A 97 -1.07 2.09 20.49
C SER A 97 -0.37 2.88 19.38
N ALA A 98 -1.02 3.89 18.82
CA ALA A 98 -0.41 4.77 17.85
C ALA A 98 0.86 5.44 18.46
N PRO A 99 1.97 5.54 17.70
CA PRO A 99 3.19 6.13 18.24
C PRO A 99 2.97 7.61 18.59
N PRO A 100 3.64 8.14 19.61
CA PRO A 100 3.68 9.59 19.82
C PRO A 100 4.16 10.32 18.58
N THR A 101 3.71 11.56 18.37
CA THR A 101 4.07 12.37 17.18
C THR A 101 5.59 12.46 16.99
N SER A 102 6.35 12.65 18.06
CA SER A 102 7.82 12.73 18.03
C SER A 102 8.50 11.43 17.55
N MET A 103 7.83 10.28 17.64
CA MET A 103 8.35 8.97 17.25
C MET A 103 7.69 8.43 15.98
N SER A 104 6.67 9.14 15.44
CA SER A 104 5.95 8.71 14.26
C SER A 104 6.82 8.87 13.01
N ARG A 105 7.08 7.76 12.34
CA ARG A 105 7.79 7.72 11.05
C ARG A 105 6.80 7.91 9.91
N ALA A 106 7.31 8.38 8.77
CA ALA A 106 6.51 8.45 7.55
C ALA A 106 6.01 7.06 7.14
N GLY A 107 4.76 6.97 6.77
CA GLY A 107 4.10 5.80 6.22
C GLY A 107 3.30 6.17 4.99
N ARG A 108 2.53 5.21 4.46
CA ARG A 108 1.72 5.42 3.25
C ARG A 108 0.82 6.66 3.36
N PHE A 109 0.13 6.84 4.46
CA PHE A 109 -0.87 7.89 4.64
C PHE A 109 -0.46 9.00 5.60
N ASN A 110 0.71 8.91 6.23
CA ASN A 110 1.16 9.93 7.18
C ASN A 110 2.61 10.36 6.91
N ARG A 111 2.85 11.66 7.05
CA ARG A 111 4.21 12.20 7.11
C ARG A 111 4.85 11.89 8.48
N SER A 112 6.17 12.03 8.56
CA SER A 112 6.88 12.02 9.84
C SER A 112 6.25 13.05 10.79
N SER A 113 6.18 12.72 12.08
CA SER A 113 5.57 13.52 13.13
C SER A 113 4.03 13.65 13.08
N TYR A 114 3.38 12.91 12.20
CA TYR A 114 1.93 12.73 12.20
C TYR A 114 1.57 11.36 12.73
N SER A 115 0.92 11.32 13.89
CA SER A 115 0.51 10.07 14.52
C SER A 115 -0.85 9.63 13.99
N TYR A 116 -0.88 8.55 13.20
CA TYR A 116 -2.09 7.87 12.74
C TYR A 116 -2.14 6.46 13.32
N LEU A 117 -3.33 5.94 13.49
CA LEU A 117 -3.52 4.55 13.94
C LEU A 117 -3.84 3.66 12.74
N TYR A 118 -3.05 2.60 12.58
CA TYR A 118 -3.27 1.56 11.58
C TYR A 118 -3.77 0.31 12.28
N VAL A 119 -4.93 -0.21 11.85
CA VAL A 119 -5.52 -1.46 12.33
C VAL A 119 -6.03 -2.30 11.16
N ALA A 120 -6.28 -3.58 11.38
CA ALA A 120 -6.80 -4.51 10.39
C ALA A 120 -8.04 -5.23 10.92
N THR A 121 -8.86 -5.79 10.04
CA THR A 121 -10.06 -6.55 10.40
C THR A 121 -9.76 -7.96 10.93
N SER A 122 -8.58 -8.50 10.64
CA SER A 122 -8.16 -9.82 11.15
C SER A 122 -6.71 -9.80 11.65
N LYS A 123 -6.38 -10.76 12.52
CA LYS A 123 -5.02 -10.97 13.02
C LYS A 123 -4.07 -11.32 11.89
N GLU A 124 -4.51 -12.16 10.97
CA GLU A 124 -3.74 -12.63 9.82
C GLU A 124 -3.39 -11.47 8.90
N THR A 125 -4.35 -10.61 8.59
CA THR A 125 -4.11 -9.38 7.81
C THR A 125 -3.12 -8.47 8.52
N CYS A 126 -3.31 -8.26 9.81
CA CYS A 126 -2.40 -7.46 10.63
C CYS A 126 -0.96 -8.00 10.60
N ILE A 127 -0.78 -9.31 10.81
CA ILE A 127 0.54 -9.97 10.79
C ILE A 127 1.17 -9.86 9.40
N SER A 128 0.39 -10.05 8.34
CA SER A 128 0.91 -9.99 6.97
C SER A 128 1.49 -8.61 6.62
N GLU A 129 0.91 -7.53 7.14
CA GLU A 129 1.40 -6.17 6.91
C GLU A 129 2.71 -5.85 7.66
N LEU A 130 3.03 -6.61 8.72
CA LEU A 130 4.28 -6.42 9.47
C LEU A 130 5.53 -6.91 8.71
N LYS A 131 5.36 -7.67 7.62
CA LYS A 131 6.45 -8.21 6.78
C LYS A 131 7.51 -8.96 7.58
N LEU A 132 7.06 -9.83 8.49
CA LEU A 132 7.94 -10.60 9.38
C LEU A 132 8.62 -11.75 8.62
N ASP A 133 9.86 -12.02 8.99
CA ASP A 133 10.59 -13.23 8.58
C ASP A 133 10.29 -14.41 9.52
N VAL A 134 10.64 -15.63 9.07
CA VAL A 134 10.52 -16.84 9.89
C VAL A 134 11.36 -16.69 11.17
N GLY A 135 10.76 -17.02 12.30
CA GLY A 135 11.36 -16.88 13.63
C GLY A 135 11.20 -15.51 14.28
N GLN A 136 10.73 -14.50 13.53
CA GLN A 136 10.44 -13.19 14.13
C GLN A 136 9.13 -13.21 14.91
N PHE A 137 9.10 -12.36 15.94
CA PHE A 137 7.96 -12.21 16.84
C PHE A 137 7.27 -10.88 16.63
N CYS A 138 5.97 -10.85 16.91
CA CYS A 138 5.17 -9.64 16.98
C CYS A 138 4.19 -9.70 18.16
N SER A 139 3.80 -8.54 18.63
CA SER A 139 2.68 -8.35 19.55
C SER A 139 1.46 -7.88 18.76
N ILE A 140 0.30 -8.47 19.04
CA ILE A 140 -1.00 -8.11 18.45
C ILE A 140 -1.96 -7.81 19.58
N ALA A 141 -2.70 -6.70 19.45
CA ALA A 141 -3.74 -6.32 20.40
C ALA A 141 -5.04 -5.95 19.69
N GLU A 142 -6.13 -6.00 20.42
CA GLU A 142 -7.47 -5.67 19.96
C GLU A 142 -7.80 -4.20 20.25
N PHE A 143 -8.52 -3.59 19.31
CA PHE A 143 -9.00 -2.23 19.39
C PHE A 143 -10.48 -2.18 19.00
N LYS A 144 -11.24 -1.31 19.66
CA LYS A 144 -12.65 -1.07 19.32
C LYS A 144 -12.88 0.40 18.97
N PRO A 145 -13.79 0.71 18.02
CA PRO A 145 -14.18 2.08 17.73
C PRO A 145 -14.91 2.72 18.93
N VAL A 146 -14.56 3.94 19.27
CA VAL A 146 -15.23 4.70 20.34
C VAL A 146 -15.95 5.93 19.81
N ASN A 147 -15.43 6.57 18.79
CA ASN A 147 -16.00 7.73 18.15
C ASN A 147 -16.71 7.35 16.85
N LYS A 148 -17.87 7.94 16.62
CA LYS A 148 -18.57 7.83 15.34
C LYS A 148 -17.90 8.77 14.33
N GLY A 149 -17.79 8.30 13.09
CA GLY A 149 -17.27 9.10 12.00
C GLY A 149 -17.25 8.32 10.70
N ARG A 150 -17.16 9.04 9.59
CA ARG A 150 -17.11 8.43 8.25
C ARG A 150 -15.66 8.21 7.82
N PHE A 151 -15.40 7.05 7.30
CA PHE A 151 -14.15 6.65 6.67
C PHE A 151 -14.38 6.51 5.17
N LEU A 152 -13.46 7.01 4.35
CA LEU A 152 -13.50 6.76 2.91
C LEU A 152 -13.20 5.27 2.68
N ASP A 153 -14.12 4.56 2.01
CA ASP A 153 -13.97 3.13 1.75
C ASP A 153 -13.45 2.87 0.34
N LEU A 154 -12.17 2.58 0.24
CA LEU A 154 -11.49 2.20 -1.00
C LEU A 154 -11.64 0.70 -1.33
N SER A 155 -12.34 -0.09 -0.51
CA SER A 155 -12.61 -1.50 -0.80
C SER A 155 -13.84 -1.70 -1.69
N ALA A 156 -14.62 -0.64 -1.93
CA ALA A 156 -15.80 -0.68 -2.79
C ALA A 156 -15.43 -0.99 -4.25
N ASN A 157 -16.34 -1.67 -4.93
CA ASN A 157 -16.12 -2.11 -6.32
C ASN A 157 -16.87 -1.18 -7.30
N ASN A 158 -16.36 0.02 -7.52
CA ASN A 158 -16.81 0.91 -8.59
C ASN A 158 -15.60 1.50 -9.33
N GLY A 159 -15.81 1.96 -10.57
CA GLY A 159 -14.71 2.39 -11.44
C GLY A 159 -13.84 3.49 -10.84
N PHE A 160 -14.44 4.53 -10.26
CA PHE A 160 -13.72 5.63 -9.62
C PHE A 160 -12.88 5.18 -8.43
N ILE A 161 -13.45 4.39 -7.52
CA ILE A 161 -12.73 3.82 -6.37
C ILE A 161 -11.62 2.87 -6.83
N HIS A 162 -11.85 2.09 -7.88
CA HIS A 162 -10.83 1.20 -8.43
C HIS A 162 -9.59 1.97 -8.88
N ILE A 163 -9.78 3.09 -9.57
CA ILE A 163 -8.67 3.95 -10.02
C ILE A 163 -7.97 4.60 -8.83
N LEU A 164 -8.71 5.16 -7.86
CA LEU A 164 -8.12 5.69 -6.63
C LEU A 164 -7.29 4.63 -5.91
N ASN A 165 -7.76 3.40 -5.86
CA ASN A 165 -7.01 2.28 -5.30
C ASN A 165 -5.67 2.06 -5.99
N ARG A 166 -5.64 2.07 -7.31
CA ARG A 166 -4.41 1.87 -8.09
C ARG A 166 -3.34 2.92 -7.75
N ILE A 167 -3.75 4.15 -7.51
CA ILE A 167 -2.85 5.25 -7.14
C ILE A 167 -2.48 5.23 -5.67
N ILE A 168 -3.50 5.17 -4.79
CA ILE A 168 -3.29 5.29 -3.35
C ILE A 168 -2.63 4.03 -2.77
N LEU A 169 -2.87 2.86 -3.36
CA LEU A 169 -2.36 1.57 -2.86
C LEU A 169 -1.23 0.98 -3.70
N VAL A 170 -0.64 1.76 -4.61
CA VAL A 170 0.54 1.32 -5.37
C VAL A 170 1.57 0.65 -4.45
N PRO A 171 2.14 -0.50 -4.85
CA PRO A 171 3.16 -1.17 -4.05
C PRO A 171 4.40 -0.27 -3.88
N ILE A 172 4.70 0.10 -2.64
CA ILE A 172 5.85 0.95 -2.34
C ILE A 172 7.04 0.08 -1.94
N THR A 173 8.11 0.23 -2.67
CA THR A 173 9.43 -0.38 -2.44
C THR A 173 10.44 0.68 -2.02
N GLU A 174 11.68 0.28 -1.77
CA GLU A 174 12.77 1.25 -1.53
C GLU A 174 13.01 2.15 -2.76
N ALA A 175 12.84 1.60 -3.97
CA ALA A 175 13.10 2.31 -5.21
C ALA A 175 12.07 3.43 -5.48
N ASN A 176 10.80 3.23 -5.10
CA ASN A 176 9.72 4.18 -5.37
C ASN A 176 9.12 4.80 -4.09
N LYS A 177 9.91 4.94 -3.02
CA LYS A 177 9.48 5.57 -1.76
C LYS A 177 8.94 6.99 -1.92
N HIS A 178 9.35 7.71 -2.95
CA HIS A 178 8.84 9.03 -3.26
C HIS A 178 7.32 9.03 -3.50
N LEU A 179 6.74 7.92 -3.95
CA LEU A 179 5.28 7.79 -4.13
C LEU A 179 4.49 7.90 -2.81
N TYR A 180 5.13 7.76 -1.65
CA TYR A 180 4.49 8.11 -0.39
C TYR A 180 4.03 9.56 -0.34
N TYR A 181 4.75 10.46 -1.00
CA TYR A 181 4.34 11.85 -1.07
C TYR A 181 2.96 12.02 -1.70
N VAL A 182 2.71 11.34 -2.81
CA VAL A 182 1.41 11.36 -3.50
C VAL A 182 0.30 10.87 -2.58
N THR A 183 0.46 9.67 -2.00
CA THR A 183 -0.55 9.08 -1.12
C THR A 183 -0.80 9.89 0.15
N GLN A 184 0.23 10.58 0.65
CA GLN A 184 0.12 11.47 1.80
C GLN A 184 -0.65 12.75 1.46
N VAL A 185 -0.49 13.31 0.25
CA VAL A 185 -1.28 14.47 -0.21
C VAL A 185 -2.76 14.09 -0.37
N PHE A 186 -3.07 12.93 -0.96
CA PHE A 186 -4.43 12.41 -0.99
C PHE A 186 -5.01 12.25 0.43
N SER A 187 -4.23 11.70 1.35
CA SER A 187 -4.62 11.54 2.76
C SER A 187 -4.96 12.87 3.43
N ASP A 188 -4.16 13.92 3.18
CA ASP A 188 -4.42 15.26 3.69
C ASP A 188 -5.76 15.80 3.18
N VAL A 189 -6.03 15.68 1.87
CA VAL A 189 -7.28 16.13 1.27
C VAL A 189 -8.48 15.35 1.81
N ILE A 190 -8.39 14.03 1.91
CA ILE A 190 -9.44 13.19 2.49
C ILE A 190 -9.77 13.63 3.92
N LYS A 191 -8.75 13.95 4.70
CA LYS A 191 -8.92 14.49 6.06
C LYS A 191 -9.58 15.87 6.07
N GLU A 192 -9.17 16.77 5.16
CA GLU A 192 -9.75 18.12 5.00
C GLU A 192 -11.22 18.05 4.53
N LEU A 193 -11.64 17.02 3.79
CA LEU A 193 -13.03 16.74 3.42
C LEU A 193 -13.87 16.18 4.59
N GLY A 194 -13.27 16.05 5.78
CA GLY A 194 -13.97 15.66 7.00
C GLY A 194 -14.05 14.15 7.25
N TYR A 195 -13.32 13.33 6.49
CA TYR A 195 -13.19 11.92 6.79
C TYR A 195 -12.29 11.71 8.01
N ARG A 196 -12.58 10.67 8.78
CA ARG A 196 -11.78 10.31 9.94
C ARG A 196 -10.64 9.34 9.62
N GLY A 197 -10.65 8.78 8.42
CA GLY A 197 -9.65 7.86 7.96
C GLY A 197 -10.03 7.21 6.63
N ILE A 198 -9.29 6.18 6.28
CA ILE A 198 -9.43 5.42 5.03
C ILE A 198 -9.52 3.93 5.36
N VAL A 199 -10.46 3.26 4.73
CA VAL A 199 -10.54 1.79 4.65
C VAL A 199 -9.97 1.36 3.31
N TYR A 200 -9.08 0.37 3.29
CA TYR A 200 -8.43 -0.06 2.06
C TYR A 200 -8.11 -1.56 2.08
N PRO A 201 -8.17 -2.23 0.91
CA PRO A 201 -7.84 -3.65 0.83
C PRO A 201 -6.38 -3.90 1.21
N SER A 202 -6.11 -5.04 1.83
CA SER A 202 -4.73 -5.47 2.03
C SER A 202 -4.10 -5.86 0.69
N SER A 203 -2.88 -5.40 0.43
CA SER A 203 -2.11 -5.84 -0.75
C SER A 203 -1.74 -7.33 -0.70
N LYS A 204 -1.87 -7.93 0.47
CA LYS A 204 -1.61 -9.35 0.73
C LYS A 204 -2.91 -10.10 1.01
N ARG A 205 -3.89 -9.96 0.12
CA ARG A 205 -5.23 -10.53 0.28
C ARG A 205 -5.18 -11.99 0.68
N ILE A 206 -5.68 -12.28 1.89
CA ILE A 206 -5.95 -13.65 2.35
C ILE A 206 -7.35 -14.04 1.93
N ASN A 207 -8.28 -13.09 1.95
CA ASN A 207 -9.63 -13.16 1.36
C ASN A 207 -10.12 -11.73 1.07
N ASP A 208 -11.21 -11.61 0.30
CA ASP A 208 -11.77 -10.31 -0.13
C ASP A 208 -12.51 -9.56 0.98
N GLU A 209 -12.74 -10.18 2.13
CA GLU A 209 -13.44 -9.59 3.28
C GLU A 209 -12.49 -8.84 4.22
N ASN A 210 -11.16 -9.04 4.08
CA ASN A 210 -10.17 -8.45 4.97
C ASN A 210 -9.62 -7.14 4.42
N PHE A 211 -9.68 -6.11 5.24
CA PHE A 211 -9.19 -4.79 4.92
C PHE A 211 -8.38 -4.17 6.06
N ASN A 212 -7.62 -3.17 5.71
CA ASN A 212 -6.88 -2.31 6.61
C ASN A 212 -7.65 -1.00 6.83
N ILE A 213 -7.41 -0.38 7.96
CA ILE A 213 -7.94 0.93 8.31
C ILE A 213 -6.78 1.81 8.77
N VAL A 214 -6.70 3.01 8.25
CA VAL A 214 -5.92 4.08 8.85
C VAL A 214 -6.87 5.12 9.45
N SER A 215 -6.77 5.38 10.74
CA SER A 215 -7.47 6.47 11.40
C SER A 215 -6.52 7.67 11.54
N PHE A 216 -6.96 8.84 11.06
CA PHE A 216 -6.25 10.11 11.20
C PHE A 216 -6.27 10.64 12.64
N TYR A 217 -7.15 10.09 13.45
CA TYR A 217 -7.37 10.44 14.85
C TYR A 217 -7.22 9.18 15.71
N PRO A 218 -6.04 8.92 16.29
CA PRO A 218 -5.79 7.70 17.07
C PRO A 218 -6.81 7.42 18.18
N LYS A 219 -7.39 8.47 18.75
CA LYS A 219 -8.41 8.38 19.81
C LYS A 219 -9.79 7.93 19.32
N ASP A 220 -9.98 7.66 18.02
CA ASP A 220 -11.22 7.08 17.50
C ASP A 220 -11.34 5.60 17.81
N PHE A 221 -10.23 4.97 18.16
CA PHE A 221 -10.15 3.59 18.58
C PHE A 221 -9.53 3.50 19.98
N GLU A 222 -10.08 2.66 20.79
CA GLU A 222 -9.60 2.37 22.12
C GLU A 222 -8.97 0.98 22.16
N TYR A 223 -7.80 0.89 22.76
CA TYR A 223 -7.14 -0.38 23.06
C TYR A 223 -7.95 -1.16 24.09
N ILE A 224 -8.13 -2.46 23.86
CA ILE A 224 -8.79 -3.37 24.79
C ILE A 224 -7.71 -3.98 25.69
N GLU A 225 -7.75 -3.64 26.96
CA GLU A 225 -6.77 -4.12 27.94
C GLU A 225 -6.76 -5.65 28.03
N PHE A 226 -5.57 -6.23 28.17
CA PHE A 226 -5.33 -7.68 28.27
C PHE A 226 -5.72 -8.49 27.02
N SER A 227 -5.94 -7.83 25.88
CA SER A 227 -6.18 -8.50 24.59
C SER A 227 -4.91 -8.84 23.83
N GLU A 228 -3.78 -8.30 24.28
CA GLU A 228 -2.51 -8.47 23.61
C GLU A 228 -1.97 -9.90 23.73
N ASN A 229 -1.42 -10.38 22.62
CA ASN A 229 -0.79 -11.68 22.52
C ASN A 229 0.49 -11.59 21.70
N MET A 230 1.42 -12.49 21.97
CA MET A 230 2.66 -12.63 21.23
C MET A 230 2.54 -13.75 20.21
N TYR A 231 2.96 -13.49 18.98
CA TYR A 231 2.95 -14.44 17.87
C TYR A 231 4.34 -14.54 17.25
N SER A 232 4.69 -15.71 16.73
CA SER A 232 5.90 -15.91 15.94
C SER A 232 5.56 -16.52 14.58
N VAL A 233 6.30 -16.13 13.54
CA VAL A 233 6.12 -16.69 12.20
C VAL A 233 6.88 -18.01 12.11
N GLN A 234 6.15 -19.11 11.89
CA GLN A 234 6.73 -20.45 11.76
C GLN A 234 7.09 -20.80 10.31
N LYS A 235 6.32 -20.29 9.34
CA LYS A 235 6.49 -20.58 7.91
C LYS A 235 5.95 -19.45 7.05
N ILE A 236 6.64 -19.18 5.95
CA ILE A 236 6.16 -18.29 4.86
C ILE A 236 6.01 -19.14 3.60
N SER A 237 4.92 -18.97 2.88
CA SER A 237 4.68 -19.63 1.59
C SER A 237 4.56 -18.57 0.51
N TYR A 238 5.19 -18.82 -0.65
CA TYR A 238 5.14 -17.93 -1.81
C TYR A 238 4.44 -18.66 -2.97
N THR A 239 3.56 -17.95 -3.65
CA THR A 239 3.08 -18.32 -4.98
C THR A 239 3.89 -17.54 -5.98
N ILE A 240 4.59 -18.25 -6.85
CA ILE A 240 5.45 -17.64 -7.88
C ILE A 240 4.78 -17.89 -9.23
N LYS A 241 4.55 -16.79 -9.96
CA LYS A 241 4.13 -16.82 -11.36
C LYS A 241 5.31 -16.33 -12.20
N LYS A 242 5.67 -17.11 -13.22
CA LYS A 242 6.60 -16.62 -14.23
C LYS A 242 5.87 -15.54 -15.04
N GLU A 243 6.34 -14.31 -14.96
CA GLU A 243 5.83 -13.27 -15.85
C GLU A 243 6.39 -13.52 -17.25
N GLU A 244 5.48 -13.58 -18.21
CA GLU A 244 5.88 -13.64 -19.62
C GLU A 244 6.22 -12.21 -20.05
N GLU A 245 7.29 -12.08 -20.83
CA GLU A 245 7.75 -10.80 -21.32
C GLU A 245 6.60 -10.00 -21.95
N SER A 246 6.46 -8.72 -21.56
CA SER A 246 5.27 -7.91 -21.81
C SER A 246 5.03 -7.46 -23.27
N PHE A 247 5.77 -8.01 -24.23
CA PHE A 247 5.65 -7.70 -25.66
C PHE A 247 4.36 -8.22 -26.36
N ARG A 248 3.45 -8.85 -25.64
CA ARG A 248 2.27 -9.51 -26.25
C ARG A 248 1.24 -8.57 -26.90
N LYS A 249 1.28 -7.26 -26.68
CA LYS A 249 0.20 -6.36 -27.16
C LYS A 249 0.44 -5.70 -28.51
N TYR A 250 1.62 -5.80 -29.09
CA TYR A 250 1.90 -5.09 -30.33
C TYR A 250 2.02 -6.09 -31.49
N LYS A 251 0.96 -6.14 -32.30
CA LYS A 251 0.90 -6.98 -33.51
C LYS A 251 1.70 -6.41 -34.69
N ASP A 252 2.16 -5.18 -34.57
CA ASP A 252 2.85 -4.49 -35.64
C ASP A 252 4.02 -3.66 -35.10
N TYR A 253 5.20 -4.24 -35.28
CA TYR A 253 6.49 -3.69 -34.82
C TYR A 253 6.84 -2.34 -35.46
N GLU A 254 6.53 -2.13 -36.76
CA GLU A 254 6.82 -0.89 -37.46
C GLU A 254 5.97 0.28 -36.98
N THR A 255 4.74 0.04 -36.59
CA THR A 255 3.84 1.06 -36.04
C THR A 255 4.33 1.52 -34.66
N LEU A 256 4.91 0.60 -33.89
CA LEU A 256 5.50 0.90 -32.58
C LEU A 256 6.73 1.80 -32.68
N LEU A 257 7.67 1.45 -33.56
CA LEU A 257 8.92 2.20 -33.74
C LEU A 257 8.71 3.66 -34.19
N ASN A 258 7.64 3.91 -34.95
CA ASN A 258 7.35 5.25 -35.47
C ASN A 258 6.68 6.18 -34.47
N SER A 259 6.29 5.70 -33.28
CA SER A 259 5.52 6.46 -32.28
C SER A 259 6.32 7.02 -31.10
N TYR A 260 7.65 6.78 -31.04
CA TYR A 260 8.46 7.07 -29.85
C TYR A 260 9.57 8.11 -30.04
N SER A 261 9.98 8.76 -28.92
CA SER A 261 11.11 9.68 -28.84
C SER A 261 12.48 8.97 -28.97
N GLN A 262 13.56 9.73 -29.17
CA GLN A 262 14.92 9.18 -29.37
C GLN A 262 15.41 8.38 -28.14
N GLU A 263 15.10 8.85 -26.92
CA GLU A 263 15.51 8.19 -25.66
C GLU A 263 14.80 6.86 -25.43
N GLU A 264 13.55 6.75 -25.86
CA GLU A 264 12.79 5.50 -25.84
C GLU A 264 13.31 4.49 -26.86
N ASN A 265 13.88 4.96 -27.98
CA ASN A 265 14.50 4.09 -28.98
C ASN A 265 15.77 3.43 -28.45
N ASP A 266 16.61 4.14 -27.69
CA ASP A 266 17.85 3.61 -27.10
C ASP A 266 17.55 2.50 -26.07
N ALA A 267 16.53 2.67 -25.25
CA ALA A 267 16.10 1.65 -24.29
C ALA A 267 15.56 0.38 -24.96
N LYS A 268 14.91 0.54 -26.12
CA LYS A 268 14.41 -0.57 -26.94
C LYS A 268 15.52 -1.30 -27.67
N GLU A 269 16.47 -0.59 -28.26
CA GLU A 269 17.63 -1.21 -28.86
C GLU A 269 18.36 -2.14 -27.86
N ALA A 270 18.56 -1.67 -26.63
CA ALA A 270 19.15 -2.48 -25.56
C ALA A 270 18.30 -3.72 -25.21
N HIS A 271 16.97 -3.61 -25.27
CA HIS A 271 16.09 -4.75 -25.03
C HIS A 271 16.12 -5.76 -26.19
N PHE A 272 16.14 -5.29 -27.44
CA PHE A 272 16.26 -6.18 -28.61
C PHE A 272 17.60 -6.90 -28.64
N ASP A 273 18.69 -6.22 -28.33
CA ASP A 273 20.00 -6.82 -28.16
C ASP A 273 20.02 -7.91 -27.07
N TYR A 274 19.24 -7.73 -26.03
CA TYR A 274 19.06 -8.76 -25.01
C TYR A 274 18.28 -9.96 -25.53
N LEU A 275 17.18 -9.74 -26.27
CA LEU A 275 16.35 -10.80 -26.82
C LEU A 275 17.11 -11.62 -27.88
N ASP A 276 17.85 -10.97 -28.74
CA ASP A 276 18.66 -11.63 -29.76
C ASP A 276 19.74 -12.53 -29.12
N ARG A 277 20.44 -12.02 -28.10
CA ARG A 277 21.42 -12.83 -27.33
C ARG A 277 20.76 -14.01 -26.62
N LYS A 278 19.54 -13.84 -26.11
CA LYS A 278 18.78 -14.91 -25.46
C LYS A 278 18.36 -15.99 -26.44
N ILE A 279 17.89 -15.59 -27.63
CA ILE A 279 17.53 -16.51 -28.72
C ILE A 279 18.76 -17.31 -29.21
N GLU A 280 19.90 -16.64 -29.35
CA GLU A 280 21.17 -17.33 -29.72
C GLU A 280 21.59 -18.35 -28.66
N TYR A 281 21.53 -17.98 -27.39
CA TYR A 281 21.82 -18.88 -26.28
C TYR A 281 20.89 -20.10 -26.26
N GLU A 282 19.58 -19.90 -26.43
CA GLU A 282 18.60 -21.00 -26.48
C GLU A 282 18.83 -21.93 -27.69
N LYS A 283 19.23 -21.38 -28.84
CA LYS A 283 19.61 -22.18 -30.02
C LYS A 283 20.88 -23.00 -29.78
N GLU A 284 21.89 -22.42 -29.12
CA GLU A 284 23.10 -23.15 -28.76
C GLU A 284 22.86 -24.30 -27.79
N GLU A 285 21.99 -24.08 -26.77
CA GLU A 285 21.61 -25.12 -25.80
C GLU A 285 20.80 -26.25 -26.46
N LEU A 286 19.87 -25.93 -27.38
CA LEU A 286 19.16 -26.93 -28.19
C LEU A 286 20.14 -27.77 -29.04
N ASN A 287 21.08 -27.14 -29.69
CA ASN A 287 22.09 -27.83 -30.50
C ASN A 287 23.08 -28.69 -29.68
N LYS A 288 23.27 -28.36 -28.40
CA LYS A 288 24.05 -29.19 -27.46
C LYS A 288 23.27 -30.37 -26.95
N ALA A 289 21.94 -30.28 -26.83
CA ALA A 289 21.06 -31.32 -26.36
C ALA A 289 20.77 -32.37 -27.46
N GLU A 290 20.97 -32.05 -28.74
CA GLU A 290 20.81 -32.94 -29.90
C GLU A 290 22.08 -33.74 -30.26
N LYS A 291 23.21 -33.42 -29.59
CA LYS A 291 24.49 -34.14 -29.77
C LYS A 291 24.77 -35.07 -28.59
#